data_3fcd5712272b46f4be2e264214e4f2f2
#
_entry.id   3fcd5712272b46f4be2e264214e4f2f2
#
_cell.length_a   1.000
_cell.length_b   1.000
_cell.length_c   1.000
_cell.angle_alpha   90.00
_cell.angle_beta   90.00
_cell.angle_gamma   90.00
#
_symmetry.space_group_name_H-M   'P 1'
#
loop_
_entity.id
_entity.type
_entity.pdbx_description
1 polymer ?
#
loop_
_entity_poly.entity_id
_entity_poly.type
_entity_poly.pdbx_seq_one_letter_code
_entity_poly.pdbx_strand_id
1 'polypeptide(L)'
;MIRDLSKNPFPSIPIIDEDDIKRVEDVLRSGKLVYFYGKYVREFEKEFASYYGVKHAVATSSGTTALHAVIEAVGIGPGDEVITTPITFIATANAILHNGAIPVFADIDPKTYCISPDSIVEKITERTRAIIPVHIFGHPCDMDPIMEIAEDHDLIVIEDCAQAHGAKYKGRKVGTMGIAGCFSLWENKNIATGEGGVVITNDDELAERLRSIINHYRPRVSPLPGVEPWNVFVGIGYNYRMTEMQGALGIGQIRKLDRFNAVRRRIANFYMEALRDVPGIKLPYIAPEVEHSWYMFVSQIDEEVMKTPLDDLLKEINAEFGITPETPFLQKVAIRTLMPLYAQPVFSKLIGRGKTRCPFFCPLYKGKIEYKMGMCPNAEKFYETSFALFINHAMTIDDARDVAEGVRKVFIRHIESPSR
;
A
#
# COMPACT_ATOMS: atom_id res chain seq x y z
N MET A 1 32.33 -8.70 3.90
CA MET A 1 31.36 -8.73 2.80
C MET A 1 30.76 -10.13 2.74
N ILE A 2 29.46 -10.25 2.77
CA ILE A 2 28.73 -11.53 2.66
C ILE A 2 28.50 -11.88 1.19
N ARG A 3 28.01 -10.90 0.44
CA ARG A 3 27.71 -11.05 -0.99
C ARG A 3 27.95 -9.74 -1.72
N ASP A 4 28.52 -9.77 -2.90
CA ASP A 4 28.68 -8.59 -3.77
C ASP A 4 27.52 -8.56 -4.77
N LEU A 5 26.50 -7.76 -4.49
CA LEU A 5 25.31 -7.69 -5.35
C LEU A 5 25.56 -7.08 -6.73
N SER A 6 26.70 -6.39 -6.92
CA SER A 6 27.11 -5.94 -8.28
C SER A 6 27.49 -7.09 -9.19
N LYS A 7 27.94 -8.23 -8.61
CA LYS A 7 28.36 -9.43 -9.34
C LYS A 7 27.35 -10.56 -9.26
N ASN A 8 26.63 -10.64 -8.14
CA ASN A 8 25.65 -11.70 -7.87
C ASN A 8 24.39 -11.08 -7.26
N PRO A 9 23.55 -10.41 -8.07
CA PRO A 9 22.35 -9.73 -7.59
C PRO A 9 21.31 -10.71 -7.04
N PHE A 10 20.44 -10.22 -6.16
CA PHE A 10 19.24 -10.97 -5.82
C PHE A 10 18.30 -11.09 -7.03
N PRO A 11 17.51 -12.17 -7.11
CA PRO A 11 16.51 -12.31 -8.17
C PRO A 11 15.55 -11.14 -8.19
N SER A 12 15.25 -10.63 -9.37
CA SER A 12 14.33 -9.51 -9.57
C SER A 12 12.87 -9.95 -9.66
N ILE A 13 11.97 -9.01 -9.39
CA ILE A 13 10.54 -9.12 -9.61
C ILE A 13 10.09 -7.99 -10.55
N PRO A 14 8.93 -8.11 -11.23
CA PRO A 14 8.00 -9.24 -11.21
C PRO A 14 8.50 -10.48 -11.95
N ILE A 15 8.00 -11.67 -11.55
CA ILE A 15 8.27 -12.91 -12.30
C ILE A 15 7.32 -12.95 -13.49
N ILE A 16 7.88 -12.88 -14.70
CA ILE A 16 7.18 -12.93 -15.99
C ILE A 16 7.50 -14.29 -16.63
N ASP A 17 6.48 -15.03 -17.02
CA ASP A 17 6.61 -16.30 -17.73
C ASP A 17 6.15 -16.21 -19.20
N GLU A 18 6.34 -17.30 -19.95
CA GLU A 18 6.01 -17.36 -21.37
C GLU A 18 4.51 -17.12 -21.65
N ASP A 19 3.63 -17.51 -20.73
CA ASP A 19 2.19 -17.26 -20.88
C ASP A 19 1.84 -15.78 -20.67
N ASP A 20 2.57 -15.08 -19.78
CA ASP A 20 2.45 -13.63 -19.64
C ASP A 20 2.90 -12.92 -20.93
N ILE A 21 4.05 -13.33 -21.48
CA ILE A 21 4.61 -12.77 -22.71
C ILE A 21 3.62 -12.97 -23.87
N LYS A 22 3.08 -14.19 -24.06
CA LYS A 22 2.12 -14.49 -25.11
C LYS A 22 0.85 -13.63 -25.01
N ARG A 23 0.30 -13.41 -23.82
CA ARG A 23 -0.88 -12.56 -23.63
C ARG A 23 -0.60 -11.11 -24.03
N VAL A 24 0.56 -10.58 -23.65
CA VAL A 24 0.96 -9.21 -24.04
C VAL A 24 1.22 -9.13 -25.55
N GLU A 25 1.87 -10.12 -26.13
CA GLU A 25 2.09 -10.23 -27.58
C GLU A 25 0.76 -10.27 -28.35
N ASP A 26 -0.24 -11.01 -27.87
CA ASP A 26 -1.59 -11.05 -28.47
C ASP A 26 -2.23 -9.66 -28.46
N VAL A 27 -2.09 -8.89 -27.38
CA VAL A 27 -2.56 -7.49 -27.36
C VAL A 27 -1.88 -6.66 -28.45
N LEU A 28 -0.56 -6.73 -28.55
CA LEU A 28 0.20 -5.95 -29.53
C LEU A 28 -0.17 -6.33 -30.97
N ARG A 29 -0.28 -7.62 -31.27
CA ARG A 29 -0.68 -8.12 -32.60
C ARG A 29 -2.11 -7.76 -32.98
N SER A 30 -3.01 -7.70 -31.97
CA SER A 30 -4.42 -7.35 -32.21
C SER A 30 -4.63 -5.87 -32.54
N GLY A 31 -3.70 -4.98 -32.18
CA GLY A 31 -3.83 -3.52 -32.24
C GLY A 31 -4.88 -2.93 -31.30
N LYS A 32 -5.53 -3.74 -30.43
CA LYS A 32 -6.56 -3.31 -29.48
C LYS A 32 -5.90 -3.00 -28.13
N LEU A 33 -5.36 -1.80 -27.97
CA LEU A 33 -4.51 -1.43 -26.85
C LEU A 33 -5.25 -0.82 -25.65
N VAL A 34 -6.51 -0.43 -25.85
CA VAL A 34 -7.31 0.27 -24.84
C VAL A 34 -8.49 -0.57 -24.37
N TYR A 35 -8.87 -0.35 -23.12
CA TYR A 35 -9.96 -1.01 -22.40
C TYR A 35 -11.24 -1.28 -23.23
N PHE A 36 -11.64 -0.35 -24.12
CA PHE A 36 -12.92 -0.46 -24.85
C PHE A 36 -12.92 -1.50 -25.95
N TYR A 37 -11.78 -1.72 -26.59
CA TYR A 37 -11.67 -2.57 -27.80
C TYR A 37 -11.02 -3.92 -27.49
N GLY A 38 -10.35 -4.04 -26.36
CA GLY A 38 -9.70 -5.26 -25.92
C GLY A 38 -10.60 -6.15 -25.06
N LYS A 39 -10.03 -7.23 -24.59
CA LYS A 39 -10.70 -8.23 -23.73
C LYS A 39 -9.97 -8.43 -22.40
N TYR A 40 -8.65 -8.11 -22.35
CA TYR A 40 -7.78 -8.52 -21.26
C TYR A 40 -8.00 -7.76 -19.96
N VAL A 41 -8.31 -6.47 -20.01
CA VAL A 41 -8.64 -5.73 -18.77
C VAL A 41 -9.92 -6.28 -18.16
N ARG A 42 -10.95 -6.58 -18.96
CA ARG A 42 -12.21 -7.16 -18.46
C ARG A 42 -12.04 -8.58 -17.92
N GLU A 43 -11.18 -9.38 -18.55
CA GLU A 43 -10.83 -10.72 -18.09
C GLU A 43 -10.05 -10.64 -16.77
N PHE A 44 -9.09 -9.72 -16.69
CA PHE A 44 -8.34 -9.44 -15.44
C PHE A 44 -9.27 -9.00 -14.30
N GLU A 45 -10.21 -8.09 -14.55
CA GLU A 45 -11.22 -7.68 -13.57
C GLU A 45 -12.02 -8.88 -13.04
N LYS A 46 -12.45 -9.79 -13.92
CA LYS A 46 -13.16 -11.02 -13.52
C LYS A 46 -12.31 -11.96 -12.68
N GLU A 47 -11.07 -12.19 -13.10
CA GLU A 47 -10.12 -13.03 -12.36
C GLU A 47 -9.83 -12.44 -10.96
N PHE A 48 -9.63 -11.13 -10.91
CA PHE A 48 -9.38 -10.43 -9.65
C PHE A 48 -10.58 -10.49 -8.71
N ALA A 49 -11.78 -10.19 -9.20
CA ALA A 49 -13.02 -10.31 -8.43
C ALA A 49 -13.25 -11.74 -7.93
N SER A 50 -13.05 -12.73 -8.81
CA SER A 50 -13.15 -14.16 -8.46
C SER A 50 -12.17 -14.57 -7.36
N TYR A 51 -10.90 -14.11 -7.47
CA TYR A 51 -9.89 -14.41 -6.45
C TYR A 51 -10.28 -13.87 -5.07
N TYR A 52 -10.83 -12.65 -5.01
CA TYR A 52 -11.26 -12.05 -3.75
C TYR A 52 -12.66 -12.50 -3.30
N GLY A 53 -13.44 -13.15 -4.15
CA GLY A 53 -14.80 -13.59 -3.85
C GLY A 53 -15.79 -12.44 -3.74
N VAL A 54 -15.61 -11.39 -4.55
CA VAL A 54 -16.46 -10.21 -4.63
C VAL A 54 -17.18 -10.11 -5.97
N LYS A 55 -18.22 -9.29 -6.05
CA LYS A 55 -19.00 -9.11 -7.29
C LYS A 55 -18.22 -8.34 -8.35
N HIS A 56 -17.48 -7.30 -7.98
CA HIS A 56 -16.86 -6.37 -8.91
C HIS A 56 -15.39 -6.12 -8.61
N ALA A 57 -14.62 -6.03 -9.67
CA ALA A 57 -13.32 -5.36 -9.70
C ALA A 57 -13.35 -4.31 -10.81
N VAL A 58 -12.73 -3.17 -10.56
CA VAL A 58 -12.60 -2.06 -11.51
C VAL A 58 -11.12 -1.71 -11.62
N ALA A 59 -10.52 -2.01 -12.75
CA ALA A 59 -9.11 -1.76 -13.01
C ALA A 59 -8.85 -0.26 -13.26
N THR A 60 -7.77 0.25 -12.64
CA THR A 60 -7.35 1.66 -12.72
C THR A 60 -5.88 1.76 -13.11
N SER A 61 -5.43 2.97 -13.43
CA SER A 61 -4.04 3.21 -13.88
C SER A 61 -3.00 3.14 -12.75
N SER A 62 -3.42 3.21 -11.49
CA SER A 62 -2.54 3.07 -10.31
C SER A 62 -3.35 2.84 -9.03
N GLY A 63 -2.70 2.42 -7.94
CA GLY A 63 -3.32 2.35 -6.62
C GLY A 63 -3.79 3.73 -6.11
N THR A 64 -3.06 4.80 -6.45
CA THR A 64 -3.44 6.17 -6.10
C THR A 64 -4.75 6.57 -6.77
N THR A 65 -4.94 6.24 -8.05
CA THR A 65 -6.17 6.52 -8.79
C THR A 65 -7.32 5.61 -8.36
N ALA A 66 -7.03 4.41 -7.86
CA ALA A 66 -8.03 3.54 -7.22
C ALA A 66 -8.62 4.20 -5.97
N LEU A 67 -7.76 4.63 -5.03
CA LEU A 67 -8.18 5.34 -3.81
C LEU A 67 -8.94 6.63 -4.13
N HIS A 68 -8.38 7.46 -5.03
CA HIS A 68 -9.01 8.72 -5.42
C HIS A 68 -10.40 8.51 -6.03
N ALA A 69 -10.55 7.53 -6.93
CA ALA A 69 -11.84 7.23 -7.56
C ALA A 69 -12.89 6.75 -6.54
N VAL A 70 -12.50 5.96 -5.51
CA VAL A 70 -13.44 5.54 -4.45
C VAL A 70 -13.87 6.73 -3.61
N ILE A 71 -12.94 7.57 -3.15
CA ILE A 71 -13.24 8.76 -2.33
C ILE A 71 -14.19 9.70 -3.08
N GLU A 72 -13.95 9.93 -4.39
CA GLU A 72 -14.85 10.70 -5.27
C GLU A 72 -16.21 10.01 -5.40
N ALA A 73 -16.24 8.69 -5.60
CA ALA A 73 -17.47 7.94 -5.81
C ALA A 73 -18.40 7.91 -4.61
N VAL A 74 -17.84 7.94 -3.39
CA VAL A 74 -18.63 8.00 -2.14
C VAL A 74 -19.00 9.43 -1.74
N GLY A 75 -18.61 10.44 -2.53
CA GLY A 75 -19.03 11.84 -2.37
C GLY A 75 -18.26 12.62 -1.30
N ILE A 76 -17.09 12.16 -0.89
CA ILE A 76 -16.22 12.88 0.06
C ILE A 76 -15.52 14.03 -0.65
N GLY A 77 -15.52 15.23 -0.05
CA GLY A 77 -14.97 16.41 -0.70
C GLY A 77 -14.63 17.57 0.24
N PRO A 78 -14.67 18.82 -0.27
CA PRO A 78 -14.30 20.00 0.50
C PRO A 78 -15.14 20.20 1.76
N GLY A 79 -14.51 20.28 2.92
CA GLY A 79 -15.15 20.41 4.23
C GLY A 79 -15.14 19.13 5.04
N ASP A 80 -14.92 17.98 4.40
CA ASP A 80 -14.89 16.67 5.04
C ASP A 80 -13.50 16.30 5.59
N GLU A 81 -13.51 15.44 6.58
CA GLU A 81 -12.32 14.80 7.15
C GLU A 81 -12.34 13.30 6.88
N VAL A 82 -11.15 12.76 6.59
CA VAL A 82 -10.94 11.31 6.44
C VAL A 82 -9.83 10.87 7.38
N ILE A 83 -10.15 9.96 8.28
CA ILE A 83 -9.16 9.42 9.23
C ILE A 83 -8.32 8.35 8.53
N THR A 84 -6.99 8.44 8.68
CA THR A 84 -6.05 7.42 8.19
C THR A 84 -4.81 7.36 9.08
N THR A 85 -3.88 6.45 8.78
CA THR A 85 -2.61 6.28 9.50
C THR A 85 -1.55 7.25 9.00
N PRO A 86 -0.65 7.73 9.87
CA PRO A 86 0.53 8.48 9.44
C PRO A 86 1.63 7.61 8.83
N ILE A 87 1.62 6.29 9.08
CA ILE A 87 2.59 5.33 8.55
C ILE A 87 2.00 4.65 7.32
N THR A 88 2.16 5.30 6.19
CA THR A 88 1.75 4.79 4.88
C THR A 88 2.52 5.51 3.77
N PHE A 89 2.40 5.00 2.54
CA PHE A 89 2.83 5.77 1.36
C PHE A 89 1.89 6.96 1.14
N ILE A 90 2.45 8.07 0.71
CA ILE A 90 1.72 9.35 0.59
C ILE A 90 0.45 9.28 -0.29
N ALA A 91 0.33 8.27 -1.14
CA ALA A 91 -0.83 8.09 -2.02
C ALA A 91 -2.16 8.05 -1.24
N THR A 92 -2.18 7.42 -0.05
CA THR A 92 -3.36 7.36 0.81
C THR A 92 -3.87 8.76 1.16
N ALA A 93 -2.99 9.61 1.67
CA ALA A 93 -3.33 10.98 2.05
C ALA A 93 -3.52 11.90 0.82
N ASN A 94 -2.74 11.70 -0.24
CA ASN A 94 -2.91 12.46 -1.48
C ASN A 94 -4.29 12.22 -2.13
N ALA A 95 -4.80 11.01 -2.10
CA ALA A 95 -6.14 10.71 -2.63
C ALA A 95 -7.23 11.52 -1.89
N ILE A 96 -7.09 11.68 -0.58
CA ILE A 96 -7.96 12.54 0.24
C ILE A 96 -7.83 14.02 -0.17
N LEU A 97 -6.59 14.53 -0.23
CA LEU A 97 -6.30 15.90 -0.62
C LEU A 97 -6.75 16.23 -2.05
N HIS A 98 -6.70 15.25 -2.97
CA HIS A 98 -7.14 15.42 -4.36
C HIS A 98 -8.63 15.71 -4.45
N ASN A 99 -9.44 15.11 -3.58
CA ASN A 99 -10.89 15.36 -3.49
C ASN A 99 -11.24 16.63 -2.65
N GLY A 100 -10.23 17.33 -2.14
CA GLY A 100 -10.46 18.55 -1.35
C GLY A 100 -10.82 18.29 0.11
N ALA A 101 -10.79 17.05 0.56
CA ALA A 101 -10.97 16.67 1.97
C ALA A 101 -9.65 16.76 2.75
N ILE A 102 -9.74 16.71 4.07
CA ILE A 102 -8.59 16.82 4.98
C ILE A 102 -8.26 15.46 5.59
N PRO A 103 -7.03 14.94 5.41
CA PRO A 103 -6.59 13.75 6.11
C PRO A 103 -6.35 14.05 7.59
N VAL A 104 -6.95 13.25 8.47
CA VAL A 104 -6.75 13.28 9.92
C VAL A 104 -5.97 12.04 10.31
N PHE A 105 -4.80 12.23 10.94
CA PHE A 105 -3.93 11.12 11.28
C PHE A 105 -4.25 10.59 12.67
N ALA A 106 -4.61 9.31 12.76
CA ALA A 106 -4.73 8.53 13.98
C ALA A 106 -3.46 7.68 14.17
N ASP A 107 -2.99 7.56 15.40
CA ASP A 107 -1.75 6.85 15.72
C ASP A 107 -1.85 5.35 15.40
N ILE A 108 -0.72 4.68 15.38
CA ILE A 108 -0.62 3.25 15.10
C ILE A 108 -0.63 2.41 16.39
N ASP A 109 -1.02 1.16 16.28
CA ASP A 109 -0.69 0.14 17.24
C ASP A 109 0.81 -0.17 17.17
N PRO A 110 1.56 -0.11 18.29
CA PRO A 110 3.02 -0.25 18.28
C PRO A 110 3.51 -1.67 17.96
N LYS A 111 2.63 -2.68 17.95
CA LYS A 111 2.98 -4.06 17.63
C LYS A 111 2.77 -4.39 16.16
N THR A 112 1.60 -4.00 15.62
CA THR A 112 1.20 -4.35 14.25
C THR A 112 1.56 -3.26 13.24
N TYR A 113 1.82 -2.03 13.72
CA TYR A 113 2.07 -0.82 12.93
C TYR A 113 0.86 -0.35 12.10
N CYS A 114 -0.26 -1.06 12.20
CA CYS A 114 -1.53 -0.65 11.62
C CYS A 114 -2.18 0.47 12.45
N ILE A 115 -3.15 1.16 11.87
CA ILE A 115 -3.91 2.20 12.58
C ILE A 115 -4.56 1.62 13.85
N SER A 116 -4.47 2.36 14.96
CA SER A 116 -5.06 1.97 16.24
C SER A 116 -6.56 2.33 16.28
N PRO A 117 -7.46 1.36 16.58
CA PRO A 117 -8.88 1.65 16.78
C PRO A 117 -9.14 2.70 17.87
N ASP A 118 -8.43 2.64 19.00
CA ASP A 118 -8.56 3.63 20.07
C ASP A 118 -8.22 5.04 19.57
N SER A 119 -7.14 5.16 18.80
CA SER A 119 -6.75 6.45 18.23
C SER A 119 -7.73 6.94 17.15
N ILE A 120 -8.44 6.05 16.44
CA ILE A 120 -9.52 6.46 15.53
C ILE A 120 -10.61 7.19 16.29
N VAL A 121 -11.09 6.61 17.40
CA VAL A 121 -12.17 7.20 18.24
C VAL A 121 -11.81 8.60 18.70
N GLU A 122 -10.55 8.81 19.14
CA GLU A 122 -10.06 10.13 19.59
C GLU A 122 -10.05 11.20 18.49
N LYS A 123 -10.05 10.80 17.22
CA LYS A 123 -9.95 11.72 16.07
C LYS A 123 -11.27 12.01 15.37
N ILE A 124 -12.35 11.32 15.74
CA ILE A 124 -13.67 11.55 15.15
C ILE A 124 -14.21 12.94 15.49
N THR A 125 -14.71 13.64 14.50
CA THR A 125 -15.42 14.93 14.61
C THR A 125 -16.71 14.88 13.80
N GLU A 126 -17.53 15.93 13.89
CA GLU A 126 -18.74 16.07 13.06
C GLU A 126 -18.45 16.17 11.55
N ARG A 127 -17.21 16.40 11.16
CA ARG A 127 -16.76 16.47 9.76
C ARG A 127 -16.21 15.15 9.24
N THR A 128 -15.95 14.20 10.12
CA THR A 128 -15.44 12.88 9.71
C THR A 128 -16.47 12.16 8.85
N ARG A 129 -16.06 11.64 7.70
CA ARG A 129 -16.90 10.89 6.76
C ARG A 129 -16.42 9.49 6.49
N ALA A 130 -15.12 9.25 6.63
CA ALA A 130 -14.55 7.93 6.35
C ALA A 130 -13.32 7.63 7.20
N ILE A 131 -13.02 6.34 7.26
CA ILE A 131 -11.77 5.78 7.77
C ILE A 131 -11.10 5.04 6.59
N ILE A 132 -9.80 5.31 6.38
CA ILE A 132 -8.97 4.55 5.44
C ILE A 132 -7.91 3.77 6.23
N PRO A 133 -8.21 2.55 6.71
CA PRO A 133 -7.21 1.67 7.27
C PRO A 133 -6.26 1.21 6.16
N VAL A 134 -4.96 1.19 6.47
CA VAL A 134 -3.92 0.71 5.57
C VAL A 134 -3.35 -0.59 6.11
N HIS A 135 -3.46 -1.67 5.34
CA HIS A 135 -2.87 -2.97 5.68
C HIS A 135 -1.36 -2.92 5.41
N ILE A 136 -0.66 -2.22 6.31
CA ILE A 136 0.73 -1.80 6.10
C ILE A 136 1.70 -2.99 6.08
N PHE A 137 2.69 -2.97 5.20
CA PHE A 137 3.73 -3.99 5.01
C PHE A 137 3.20 -5.39 4.68
N GLY A 138 1.87 -5.55 4.53
CA GLY A 138 1.19 -6.82 4.31
C GLY A 138 0.54 -7.40 5.56
N HIS A 139 0.56 -6.68 6.70
CA HIS A 139 -0.18 -7.04 7.91
C HIS A 139 -1.60 -6.47 7.85
N PRO A 140 -2.65 -7.27 7.97
CA PRO A 140 -4.02 -6.78 8.08
C PRO A 140 -4.24 -5.92 9.33
N CYS A 141 -5.01 -4.84 9.19
CA CYS A 141 -5.53 -4.09 10.34
C CYS A 141 -6.49 -4.96 11.17
N ASP A 142 -6.68 -4.61 12.42
CA ASP A 142 -7.74 -5.17 13.27
C ASP A 142 -9.08 -4.59 12.82
N MET A 143 -9.72 -5.30 11.87
CA MET A 143 -10.86 -4.76 11.15
C MET A 143 -12.16 -4.79 11.94
N ASP A 144 -12.35 -5.75 12.87
CA ASP A 144 -13.62 -5.83 13.62
C ASP A 144 -13.89 -4.56 14.43
N PRO A 145 -12.97 -4.07 15.30
CA PRO A 145 -13.21 -2.83 16.02
C PRO A 145 -13.27 -1.60 15.09
N ILE A 146 -12.55 -1.59 13.97
CA ILE A 146 -12.64 -0.49 12.99
C ILE A 146 -14.04 -0.45 12.37
N MET A 147 -14.61 -1.60 12.03
CA MET A 147 -15.96 -1.68 11.45
C MET A 147 -17.03 -1.33 12.47
N GLU A 148 -16.88 -1.75 13.75
CA GLU A 148 -17.78 -1.35 14.85
C GLU A 148 -17.78 0.18 15.04
N ILE A 149 -16.61 0.80 15.12
CA ILE A 149 -16.47 2.26 15.22
C ILE A 149 -17.14 2.95 14.01
N ALA A 150 -16.95 2.42 12.81
CA ALA A 150 -17.53 3.00 11.60
C ALA A 150 -19.07 2.91 11.62
N GLU A 151 -19.65 1.80 12.08
CA GLU A 151 -21.09 1.63 12.24
C GLU A 151 -21.66 2.58 13.29
N ASP A 152 -21.02 2.67 14.47
CA ASP A 152 -21.45 3.55 15.57
C ASP A 152 -21.46 5.05 15.21
N HIS A 153 -20.61 5.45 14.26
CA HIS A 153 -20.43 6.85 13.87
C HIS A 153 -20.90 7.17 12.44
N ASP A 154 -21.58 6.25 11.75
CA ASP A 154 -22.04 6.37 10.35
C ASP A 154 -20.88 6.77 9.39
N LEU A 155 -19.73 6.10 9.51
CA LEU A 155 -18.54 6.36 8.72
C LEU A 155 -18.33 5.28 7.64
N ILE A 156 -17.82 5.72 6.50
CA ILE A 156 -17.45 4.83 5.40
C ILE A 156 -16.05 4.24 5.67
N VAL A 157 -15.87 2.93 5.45
CA VAL A 157 -14.55 2.29 5.51
C VAL A 157 -14.06 1.95 4.10
N ILE A 158 -12.89 2.47 3.74
CA ILE A 158 -12.20 2.19 2.45
C ILE A 158 -10.86 1.55 2.79
N GLU A 159 -10.67 0.28 2.40
CA GLU A 159 -9.43 -0.45 2.74
C GLU A 159 -8.31 -0.13 1.74
N ASP A 160 -7.19 0.42 2.22
CA ASP A 160 -5.97 0.53 1.41
C ASP A 160 -5.18 -0.78 1.52
N CYS A 161 -5.32 -1.60 0.49
CA CYS A 161 -4.71 -2.92 0.34
C CYS A 161 -3.45 -2.91 -0.55
N ALA A 162 -2.91 -1.74 -0.87
CA ALA A 162 -1.80 -1.58 -1.82
C ALA A 162 -0.53 -2.38 -1.44
N GLN A 163 -0.41 -2.81 -0.18
CA GLN A 163 0.70 -3.60 0.35
C GLN A 163 0.28 -4.98 0.87
N ALA A 164 -0.99 -5.40 0.66
CA ALA A 164 -1.53 -6.57 1.35
C ALA A 164 -2.28 -7.54 0.43
N HIS A 165 -1.79 -7.73 -0.80
CA HIS A 165 -2.40 -8.65 -1.75
C HIS A 165 -2.48 -10.07 -1.18
N GLY A 166 -3.72 -10.60 -1.09
CA GLY A 166 -3.99 -11.94 -0.57
C GLY A 166 -3.83 -12.12 0.93
N ALA A 167 -3.54 -11.05 1.69
CA ALA A 167 -3.55 -11.09 3.15
C ALA A 167 -4.96 -11.34 3.69
N LYS A 168 -5.07 -11.94 4.89
CA LYS A 168 -6.38 -12.26 5.48
C LYS A 168 -6.44 -11.85 6.94
N TYR A 169 -7.61 -11.38 7.34
CA TYR A 169 -8.01 -11.15 8.72
C TYR A 169 -9.15 -12.10 9.07
N LYS A 170 -8.98 -12.95 10.10
CA LYS A 170 -9.96 -13.99 10.52
C LYS A 170 -10.49 -14.81 9.33
N GLY A 171 -9.58 -15.20 8.42
CA GLY A 171 -9.89 -15.97 7.21
C GLY A 171 -10.51 -15.18 6.05
N ARG A 172 -10.93 -13.94 6.25
CA ARG A 172 -11.45 -13.03 5.19
C ARG A 172 -10.31 -12.29 4.53
N LYS A 173 -10.28 -12.24 3.21
CA LYS A 173 -9.28 -11.46 2.47
C LYS A 173 -9.48 -9.96 2.72
N VAL A 174 -8.38 -9.23 2.95
CA VAL A 174 -8.42 -7.76 3.07
C VAL A 174 -8.97 -7.12 1.79
N GLY A 175 -9.64 -5.98 1.92
CA GLY A 175 -10.33 -5.31 0.84
C GLY A 175 -11.79 -5.75 0.65
N THR A 176 -12.27 -6.72 1.46
CA THR A 176 -13.64 -7.26 1.37
C THR A 176 -14.51 -6.93 2.58
N MET A 177 -14.01 -6.13 3.51
CA MET A 177 -14.68 -5.81 4.77
C MET A 177 -15.30 -4.42 4.77
N GLY A 178 -14.64 -3.42 4.19
CA GLY A 178 -15.19 -2.10 3.96
C GLY A 178 -16.08 -2.02 2.71
N ILE A 179 -16.46 -0.79 2.33
CA ILE A 179 -17.25 -0.53 1.10
C ILE A 179 -16.48 -0.89 -0.16
N ALA A 180 -15.16 -0.70 -0.13
CA ALA A 180 -14.24 -1.01 -1.22
C ALA A 180 -12.84 -1.30 -0.70
N GLY A 181 -12.09 -2.15 -1.42
CA GLY A 181 -10.66 -2.37 -1.26
C GLY A 181 -9.87 -1.86 -2.45
N CYS A 182 -8.81 -1.10 -2.20
CA CYS A 182 -7.96 -0.47 -3.22
C CYS A 182 -6.58 -1.12 -3.25
N PHE A 183 -6.15 -1.57 -4.44
CA PHE A 183 -4.89 -2.30 -4.66
C PHE A 183 -3.98 -1.54 -5.61
N SER A 184 -2.68 -1.70 -5.42
CA SER A 184 -1.64 -1.18 -6.32
C SER A 184 -0.94 -2.33 -7.02
N LEU A 185 -0.69 -2.18 -8.32
CA LEU A 185 0.06 -3.14 -9.13
C LEU A 185 1.40 -2.56 -9.58
N TRP A 186 1.97 -1.66 -8.78
CA TRP A 186 3.30 -1.12 -9.02
C TRP A 186 4.36 -2.22 -8.94
N GLU A 187 5.46 -2.05 -9.67
CA GLU A 187 6.49 -3.05 -9.97
C GLU A 187 6.96 -3.91 -8.78
N ASN A 188 7.08 -3.32 -7.58
CA ASN A 188 7.58 -4.04 -6.40
C ASN A 188 6.51 -4.72 -5.54
N LYS A 189 5.24 -4.66 -5.94
CA LYS A 189 4.13 -5.28 -5.19
C LYS A 189 4.19 -6.81 -5.28
N ASN A 190 3.40 -7.48 -4.45
CA ASN A 190 3.33 -8.95 -4.44
C ASN A 190 2.92 -9.51 -5.80
N ILE A 191 2.12 -8.76 -6.54
CA ILE A 191 1.85 -8.89 -7.97
C ILE A 191 1.93 -7.53 -8.64
N ALA A 192 2.38 -7.47 -9.88
CA ALA A 192 2.65 -6.20 -10.55
C ALA A 192 2.34 -6.23 -12.05
N THR A 193 2.00 -5.04 -12.59
CA THR A 193 1.82 -4.81 -14.03
C THR A 193 2.70 -3.66 -14.54
N GLY A 194 3.77 -3.33 -13.79
CA GLY A 194 4.60 -2.13 -13.95
C GLY A 194 3.97 -0.96 -13.23
N GLU A 195 2.88 -0.46 -13.75
CA GLU A 195 1.92 0.44 -13.11
C GLU A 195 0.52 -0.18 -13.19
N GLY A 196 -0.37 0.19 -12.28
CA GLY A 196 -1.75 -0.28 -12.25
C GLY A 196 -2.37 -0.22 -10.87
N GLY A 197 -3.69 -0.35 -10.84
CA GLY A 197 -4.47 -0.47 -9.62
C GLY A 197 -5.78 -1.21 -9.87
N VAL A 198 -6.43 -1.61 -8.80
CA VAL A 198 -7.75 -2.25 -8.83
C VAL A 198 -8.56 -1.80 -7.63
N VAL A 199 -9.83 -1.48 -7.85
CA VAL A 199 -10.82 -1.36 -6.79
C VAL A 199 -11.67 -2.62 -6.80
N ILE A 200 -11.93 -3.22 -5.63
CA ILE A 200 -12.91 -4.29 -5.47
C ILE A 200 -14.07 -3.82 -4.59
N THR A 201 -15.28 -4.29 -4.89
CA THR A 201 -16.49 -3.99 -4.12
C THR A 201 -17.59 -5.00 -4.37
N ASN A 202 -18.53 -5.11 -3.42
CA ASN A 202 -19.80 -5.84 -3.60
C ASN A 202 -20.98 -4.91 -3.91
N ASP A 203 -20.75 -3.60 -3.90
CA ASP A 203 -21.77 -2.59 -4.18
C ASP A 203 -21.88 -2.33 -5.69
N ASP A 204 -23.07 -2.63 -6.24
CA ASP A 204 -23.34 -2.53 -7.66
C ASP A 204 -23.35 -1.06 -8.14
N GLU A 205 -23.88 -0.12 -7.32
CA GLU A 205 -23.94 1.31 -7.65
C GLU A 205 -22.56 1.95 -7.59
N LEU A 206 -21.76 1.61 -6.56
CA LEU A 206 -20.40 2.06 -6.44
C LEU A 206 -19.55 1.60 -7.64
N ALA A 207 -19.69 0.34 -8.04
CA ALA A 207 -18.96 -0.20 -9.20
C ALA A 207 -19.30 0.55 -10.50
N GLU A 208 -20.58 0.84 -10.75
CA GLU A 208 -21.00 1.61 -11.93
C GLU A 208 -20.49 3.06 -11.87
N ARG A 209 -20.55 3.70 -10.69
CA ARG A 209 -20.04 5.05 -10.49
C ARG A 209 -18.53 5.12 -10.72
N LEU A 210 -17.78 4.15 -10.21
CA LEU A 210 -16.33 4.02 -10.44
C LEU A 210 -16.00 3.90 -11.93
N ARG A 211 -16.72 3.03 -12.68
CA ARG A 211 -16.53 2.87 -14.14
C ARG A 211 -16.79 4.16 -14.89
N SER A 212 -17.74 4.96 -14.42
CA SER A 212 -18.03 6.29 -14.97
C SER A 212 -16.91 7.28 -14.66
N ILE A 213 -16.52 7.42 -13.41
CA ILE A 213 -15.48 8.36 -12.92
C ILE A 213 -14.15 8.15 -13.63
N ILE A 214 -13.66 6.90 -13.70
CA ILE A 214 -12.36 6.59 -14.34
C ILE A 214 -12.37 6.80 -15.85
N ASN A 215 -13.55 7.04 -16.43
CA ASN A 215 -13.78 7.24 -17.86
C ASN A 215 -14.47 8.57 -18.15
N HIS A 216 -13.95 9.67 -17.64
CA HIS A 216 -14.45 11.03 -17.87
C HIS A 216 -15.88 11.28 -17.39
N TYR A 217 -16.40 10.51 -16.47
CA TYR A 217 -17.79 10.52 -15.99
C TYR A 217 -18.82 10.24 -17.11
N ARG A 218 -18.50 9.30 -18.01
CA ARG A 218 -19.45 8.80 -19.00
C ARG A 218 -20.46 7.87 -18.35
N PRO A 219 -21.76 8.10 -18.57
CA PRO A 219 -22.80 7.22 -18.06
C PRO A 219 -22.88 5.92 -18.88
N ARG A 220 -23.37 4.86 -18.27
CA ARG A 220 -23.65 3.60 -18.98
C ARG A 220 -24.80 3.76 -19.94
N VAL A 221 -25.84 4.53 -19.57
CA VAL A 221 -27.00 4.87 -20.35
C VAL A 221 -27.07 6.39 -20.49
N SER A 222 -27.29 6.86 -21.69
CA SER A 222 -27.43 8.30 -21.94
C SER A 222 -28.69 8.87 -21.28
N PRO A 223 -28.57 9.93 -20.46
CA PRO A 223 -29.73 10.68 -19.98
C PRO A 223 -30.32 11.60 -21.04
N LEU A 224 -29.65 11.75 -22.21
CA LEU A 224 -30.09 12.60 -23.32
C LEU A 224 -30.72 11.74 -24.42
N PRO A 225 -32.01 11.93 -24.75
CA PRO A 225 -32.66 11.15 -25.78
C PRO A 225 -31.96 11.27 -27.16
N GLY A 226 -31.69 10.11 -27.78
CA GLY A 226 -31.06 10.06 -29.10
C GLY A 226 -29.56 10.37 -29.14
N VAL A 227 -28.94 10.57 -28.00
CA VAL A 227 -27.49 10.79 -27.90
C VAL A 227 -26.83 9.55 -27.35
N GLU A 228 -25.82 9.03 -28.04
CA GLU A 228 -25.05 7.89 -27.60
C GLU A 228 -24.31 8.19 -26.27
N PRO A 229 -24.26 7.24 -25.30
CA PRO A 229 -23.59 7.43 -24.01
C PRO A 229 -22.13 7.86 -24.13
N TRP A 230 -21.47 7.47 -25.22
CA TRP A 230 -20.08 7.85 -25.50
C TRP A 230 -19.87 9.37 -25.61
N ASN A 231 -20.89 10.11 -26.05
CA ASN A 231 -20.84 11.55 -26.24
C ASN A 231 -21.44 12.36 -25.09
N VAL A 232 -21.74 11.67 -23.95
CA VAL A 232 -22.36 12.33 -22.79
C VAL A 232 -21.40 12.27 -21.60
N PHE A 233 -21.34 13.37 -20.86
CA PHE A 233 -20.57 13.49 -19.63
C PHE A 233 -21.50 14.04 -18.54
N VAL A 234 -21.65 13.31 -17.43
CA VAL A 234 -22.62 13.66 -16.38
C VAL A 234 -21.95 14.21 -15.12
N GLY A 235 -20.65 14.43 -15.14
CA GLY A 235 -19.87 14.98 -14.05
C GLY A 235 -18.42 15.26 -14.43
N ILE A 236 -17.61 15.68 -13.45
CA ILE A 236 -16.17 15.87 -13.61
C ILE A 236 -15.49 14.52 -13.39
N GLY A 237 -15.00 13.91 -14.46
CA GLY A 237 -14.35 12.61 -14.38
C GLY A 237 -12.90 12.65 -14.86
N TYR A 238 -12.26 11.48 -14.82
CA TYR A 238 -10.83 11.32 -15.06
C TYR A 238 -10.56 10.30 -16.16
N ASN A 239 -9.33 10.25 -16.65
CA ASN A 239 -8.83 9.16 -17.46
C ASN A 239 -7.90 8.28 -16.61
N TYR A 240 -8.49 7.37 -15.84
CA TYR A 240 -7.78 6.44 -14.96
C TYR A 240 -7.84 5.00 -15.46
N ARG A 241 -8.14 4.82 -16.74
CA ARG A 241 -8.27 3.50 -17.36
C ARG A 241 -6.94 2.76 -17.43
N MET A 242 -6.98 1.48 -17.13
CA MET A 242 -5.87 0.55 -17.37
C MET A 242 -5.74 0.24 -18.86
N THR A 243 -4.53 -0.02 -19.34
CA THR A 243 -4.27 -0.48 -20.71
C THR A 243 -4.46 -2.00 -20.84
N GLU A 244 -4.74 -2.48 -22.06
CA GLU A 244 -4.88 -3.92 -22.30
C GLU A 244 -3.60 -4.72 -22.03
N MET A 245 -2.43 -4.13 -22.23
CA MET A 245 -1.14 -4.77 -21.90
C MET A 245 -0.99 -5.04 -20.40
N GLN A 246 -1.38 -4.06 -19.58
CA GLN A 246 -1.39 -4.23 -18.11
C GLN A 246 -2.43 -5.28 -17.70
N GLY A 247 -3.63 -5.28 -18.28
CA GLY A 247 -4.65 -6.29 -18.04
C GLY A 247 -4.17 -7.70 -18.39
N ALA A 248 -3.53 -7.85 -19.56
CA ALA A 248 -2.97 -9.12 -20.03
C ALA A 248 -1.91 -9.69 -19.07
N LEU A 249 -1.01 -8.83 -18.58
CA LEU A 249 -0.01 -9.20 -17.58
C LEU A 249 -0.68 -9.51 -16.23
N GLY A 250 -1.65 -8.69 -15.81
CA GLY A 250 -2.36 -8.83 -14.54
C GLY A 250 -3.04 -10.17 -14.35
N ILE A 251 -3.56 -10.78 -15.43
CA ILE A 251 -4.17 -12.13 -15.40
C ILE A 251 -3.15 -13.17 -14.90
N GLY A 252 -1.96 -13.19 -15.47
CA GLY A 252 -0.94 -14.14 -15.04
C GLY A 252 -0.43 -13.86 -13.63
N GLN A 253 -0.35 -12.59 -13.25
CA GLN A 253 0.09 -12.18 -11.92
C GLN A 253 -0.91 -12.62 -10.84
N ILE A 254 -2.23 -12.37 -11.02
CA ILE A 254 -3.23 -12.77 -10.00
C ILE A 254 -3.31 -14.29 -9.83
N ARG A 255 -3.17 -15.06 -10.91
CA ARG A 255 -3.13 -16.53 -10.86
C ARG A 255 -1.94 -17.09 -10.09
N LYS A 256 -0.85 -16.34 -9.98
CA LYS A 256 0.39 -16.71 -9.28
C LYS A 256 0.49 -16.18 -7.84
N LEU A 257 -0.46 -15.34 -7.40
CA LEU A 257 -0.38 -14.60 -6.12
C LEU A 257 -0.18 -15.53 -4.92
N ASP A 258 -0.95 -16.60 -4.78
CA ASP A 258 -0.84 -17.51 -3.63
C ASP A 258 0.54 -18.18 -3.59
N ARG A 259 1.10 -18.56 -4.75
CA ARG A 259 2.46 -19.11 -4.85
C ARG A 259 3.51 -18.07 -4.45
N PHE A 260 3.36 -16.82 -4.88
CA PHE A 260 4.25 -15.73 -4.53
C PHE A 260 4.22 -15.44 -3.03
N ASN A 261 3.04 -15.37 -2.44
CA ASN A 261 2.87 -15.18 -1.00
C ASN A 261 3.42 -16.37 -0.18
N ALA A 262 3.30 -17.60 -0.68
CA ALA A 262 3.90 -18.77 -0.03
C ALA A 262 5.43 -18.68 0.03
N VAL A 263 6.08 -18.20 -1.04
CA VAL A 263 7.54 -17.96 -1.04
C VAL A 263 7.89 -16.85 -0.04
N ARG A 264 7.21 -15.70 -0.07
CA ARG A 264 7.45 -14.60 0.88
C ARG A 264 7.28 -15.06 2.34
N ARG A 265 6.25 -15.84 2.63
CA ARG A 265 6.03 -16.42 3.97
C ARG A 265 7.18 -17.32 4.39
N ARG A 266 7.67 -18.18 3.48
CA ARG A 266 8.81 -19.05 3.75
C ARG A 266 10.09 -18.25 4.06
N ILE A 267 10.38 -17.19 3.30
CA ILE A 267 11.51 -16.29 3.54
C ILE A 267 11.34 -15.56 4.88
N ALA A 268 10.15 -15.02 5.16
CA ALA A 268 9.88 -14.34 6.42
C ALA A 268 10.03 -15.26 7.64
N ASN A 269 9.51 -16.49 7.57
CA ASN A 269 9.69 -17.49 8.62
C ASN A 269 11.17 -17.82 8.85
N PHE A 270 11.95 -17.90 7.78
CA PHE A 270 13.40 -18.08 7.89
C PHE A 270 14.06 -16.90 8.63
N TYR A 271 13.71 -15.65 8.29
CA TYR A 271 14.21 -14.47 9.02
C TYR A 271 13.79 -14.48 10.49
N MET A 272 12.54 -14.82 10.78
CA MET A 272 12.03 -14.94 12.16
C MET A 272 12.83 -15.93 12.99
N GLU A 273 13.27 -17.05 12.41
CA GLU A 273 14.08 -18.05 13.08
C GLU A 273 15.55 -17.63 13.19
N ALA A 274 16.15 -17.19 12.07
CA ALA A 274 17.56 -16.85 11.97
C ALA A 274 17.97 -15.62 12.79
N LEU A 275 17.03 -14.71 13.06
CA LEU A 275 17.28 -13.47 13.80
C LEU A 275 16.73 -13.49 15.24
N ARG A 276 16.09 -14.59 15.68
CA ARG A 276 15.42 -14.69 17.00
C ARG A 276 16.34 -14.42 18.16
N ASP A 277 17.55 -14.89 18.07
CA ASP A 277 18.57 -14.83 19.15
C ASP A 277 19.60 -13.71 18.92
N VAL A 278 19.36 -12.81 17.96
CA VAL A 278 20.23 -11.67 17.70
C VAL A 278 19.85 -10.54 18.69
N PRO A 279 20.72 -10.22 19.68
CA PRO A 279 20.40 -9.18 20.64
C PRO A 279 20.25 -7.82 19.93
N GLY A 280 19.37 -6.99 20.45
CA GLY A 280 19.11 -5.65 19.89
C GLY A 280 18.17 -5.62 18.69
N ILE A 281 17.60 -6.76 18.26
CA ILE A 281 16.55 -6.83 17.24
C ILE A 281 15.22 -7.21 17.90
N LYS A 282 14.18 -6.41 17.65
CA LYS A 282 12.77 -6.76 17.90
C LYS A 282 12.15 -7.22 16.60
N LEU A 283 11.80 -8.51 16.54
CA LEU A 283 11.16 -9.12 15.36
C LEU A 283 9.72 -8.63 15.19
N PRO A 284 9.17 -8.66 13.96
CA PRO A 284 7.78 -8.26 13.73
C PRO A 284 6.80 -9.15 14.53
N TYR A 285 5.81 -8.50 15.14
CA TYR A 285 4.67 -9.19 15.72
C TYR A 285 3.66 -9.55 14.62
N ILE A 286 3.10 -10.74 14.70
CA ILE A 286 2.04 -11.19 13.82
C ILE A 286 0.85 -11.55 14.71
N ALA A 287 -0.27 -10.85 14.53
CA ALA A 287 -1.48 -11.16 15.26
C ALA A 287 -1.97 -12.58 14.89
N PRO A 288 -2.47 -13.38 15.86
CA PRO A 288 -2.79 -14.78 15.62
C PRO A 288 -3.93 -14.99 14.60
N GLU A 289 -4.79 -14.00 14.43
CA GLU A 289 -5.94 -14.05 13.52
C GLU A 289 -5.64 -13.58 12.08
N VAL A 290 -4.37 -13.24 11.76
CA VAL A 290 -4.01 -12.72 10.44
C VAL A 290 -3.15 -13.67 9.62
N GLU A 291 -3.35 -13.67 8.31
CA GLU A 291 -2.41 -14.21 7.34
C GLU A 291 -1.67 -13.03 6.68
N HIS A 292 -0.42 -12.82 7.10
CA HIS A 292 0.43 -11.74 6.60
C HIS A 292 0.92 -12.06 5.18
N SER A 293 0.86 -11.09 4.24
CA SER A 293 1.32 -11.28 2.86
C SER A 293 2.80 -10.91 2.63
N TRP A 294 3.45 -10.37 3.64
CA TRP A 294 4.90 -10.08 3.67
C TRP A 294 5.37 -9.22 2.49
N TYR A 295 4.70 -8.11 2.27
CA TYR A 295 5.20 -7.10 1.32
C TYR A 295 6.58 -6.60 1.73
N MET A 296 6.78 -6.35 3.03
CA MET A 296 8.07 -6.06 3.65
C MET A 296 8.25 -6.87 4.93
N PHE A 297 9.50 -7.20 5.29
CA PHE A 297 9.85 -7.75 6.59
C PHE A 297 10.39 -6.61 7.45
N VAL A 298 9.58 -6.12 8.38
CA VAL A 298 9.89 -4.94 9.19
C VAL A 298 10.20 -5.34 10.62
N SER A 299 11.40 -4.98 11.09
CA SER A 299 11.88 -5.17 12.45
C SER A 299 12.19 -3.81 13.11
N GLN A 300 12.41 -3.81 14.41
CA GLN A 300 12.86 -2.63 15.16
C GLN A 300 14.17 -2.92 15.89
N ILE A 301 14.96 -1.88 16.14
CA ILE A 301 16.05 -1.98 17.09
C ILE A 301 15.51 -1.92 18.53
N ASP A 302 16.10 -2.69 19.42
CA ASP A 302 15.92 -2.55 20.86
C ASP A 302 16.93 -1.54 21.41
N GLU A 303 16.50 -0.31 21.61
CA GLU A 303 17.37 0.79 22.06
C GLU A 303 17.92 0.59 23.49
N GLU A 304 17.36 -0.31 24.27
CA GLU A 304 17.93 -0.67 25.57
C GLU A 304 19.24 -1.44 25.39
N VAL A 305 19.31 -2.25 24.33
CA VAL A 305 20.45 -3.11 23.98
C VAL A 305 21.36 -2.43 22.95
N MET A 306 20.79 -1.94 21.86
CA MET A 306 21.51 -1.36 20.72
C MET A 306 21.63 0.16 20.88
N LYS A 307 22.85 0.65 21.12
CA LYS A 307 23.13 2.08 21.28
C LYS A 307 23.61 2.77 20.02
N THR A 308 23.99 1.99 19.01
CA THR A 308 24.38 2.52 17.70
C THR A 308 23.18 3.08 16.97
N PRO A 309 23.28 4.28 16.38
CA PRO A 309 22.20 4.86 15.57
C PRO A 309 21.77 3.93 14.44
N LEU A 310 20.44 3.85 14.19
CA LEU A 310 19.90 2.95 13.18
C LEU A 310 20.51 3.18 11.80
N ASP A 311 20.74 4.43 11.39
CA ASP A 311 21.30 4.75 10.08
C ASP A 311 22.72 4.20 9.88
N ASP A 312 23.53 4.16 10.93
CA ASP A 312 24.87 3.57 10.89
C ASP A 312 24.81 2.05 10.75
N LEU A 313 23.89 1.39 11.48
CA LEU A 313 23.64 -0.05 11.33
C LEU A 313 23.20 -0.39 9.92
N LEU A 314 22.24 0.35 9.35
CA LEU A 314 21.74 0.13 7.99
C LEU A 314 22.84 0.34 6.94
N LYS A 315 23.70 1.34 7.12
CA LYS A 315 24.85 1.58 6.25
C LYS A 315 25.83 0.40 6.28
N GLU A 316 26.15 -0.12 7.48
CA GLU A 316 27.05 -1.26 7.61
C GLU A 316 26.44 -2.56 7.07
N ILE A 317 25.14 -2.82 7.33
CA ILE A 317 24.45 -3.98 6.76
C ILE A 317 24.54 -3.93 5.23
N ASN A 318 24.20 -2.80 4.62
CA ASN A 318 24.26 -2.63 3.17
C ASN A 318 25.70 -2.78 2.63
N ALA A 319 26.71 -2.33 3.35
CA ALA A 319 28.11 -2.48 2.95
C ALA A 319 28.58 -3.96 2.92
N GLU A 320 27.98 -4.85 3.72
CA GLU A 320 28.24 -6.30 3.65
C GLU A 320 27.78 -6.91 2.32
N PHE A 321 26.99 -6.16 1.53
CA PHE A 321 26.48 -6.57 0.20
C PHE A 321 27.04 -5.72 -0.94
N GLY A 322 28.10 -4.94 -0.71
CA GLY A 322 28.70 -4.06 -1.71
C GLY A 322 27.81 -2.86 -2.08
N ILE A 323 26.80 -2.55 -1.26
CA ILE A 323 25.87 -1.44 -1.48
C ILE A 323 26.46 -0.15 -0.89
N THR A 324 26.41 0.91 -1.69
CA THR A 324 26.86 2.25 -1.30
C THR A 324 25.67 3.19 -1.02
N PRO A 325 25.90 4.38 -0.44
CA PRO A 325 24.83 5.36 -0.24
C PRO A 325 24.11 5.76 -1.55
N GLU A 326 24.82 5.76 -2.68
CA GLU A 326 24.33 6.13 -4.02
C GLU A 326 23.45 5.03 -4.66
N THR A 327 23.51 3.80 -4.13
CA THR A 327 22.66 2.70 -4.63
C THR A 327 21.19 3.06 -4.47
N PRO A 328 20.36 2.89 -5.54
CA PRO A 328 18.95 3.19 -5.47
C PRO A 328 18.25 2.50 -4.29
N PHE A 329 17.32 3.19 -3.66
CA PHE A 329 16.62 2.74 -2.45
C PHE A 329 16.06 1.29 -2.57
N LEU A 330 15.43 0.97 -3.70
CA LEU A 330 14.83 -0.34 -3.94
C LEU A 330 15.84 -1.49 -4.14
N GLN A 331 17.13 -1.18 -4.26
CA GLN A 331 18.20 -2.17 -4.40
C GLN A 331 18.94 -2.41 -3.08
N LYS A 332 18.57 -1.71 -1.99
CA LYS A 332 19.18 -1.86 -0.68
C LYS A 332 18.62 -3.09 0.04
N VAL A 333 19.49 -3.76 0.81
CA VAL A 333 19.16 -4.94 1.60
C VAL A 333 18.44 -4.57 2.89
N ALA A 334 18.84 -3.47 3.52
CA ALA A 334 18.22 -2.95 4.71
C ALA A 334 17.96 -1.44 4.56
N ILE A 335 16.75 -1.01 4.88
CA ILE A 335 16.32 0.38 4.72
C ILE A 335 15.55 0.85 5.95
N ARG A 336 15.63 2.15 6.24
CA ARG A 336 14.71 2.78 7.19
C ARG A 336 13.29 2.74 6.63
N THR A 337 12.31 2.58 7.50
CA THR A 337 10.91 2.55 7.12
C THR A 337 10.33 3.95 6.86
N LEU A 338 9.03 4.04 6.75
CA LEU A 338 8.32 5.27 6.39
C LEU A 338 8.30 6.29 7.53
N MET A 339 8.69 7.53 7.21
CA MET A 339 8.49 8.68 8.10
C MET A 339 7.00 9.01 8.22
N PRO A 340 6.50 9.40 9.41
CA PRO A 340 5.12 9.86 9.56
C PRO A 340 4.77 10.97 8.56
N LEU A 341 3.65 10.80 7.83
CA LEU A 341 3.28 11.70 6.73
C LEU A 341 3.17 13.17 7.17
N TYR A 342 2.65 13.43 8.37
CA TYR A 342 2.51 14.80 8.86
C TYR A 342 3.84 15.53 9.08
N ALA A 343 4.96 14.82 9.19
CA ALA A 343 6.31 15.41 9.22
C ALA A 343 6.79 15.85 7.84
N GLN A 344 6.18 15.34 6.76
CA GLN A 344 6.54 15.71 5.39
C GLN A 344 6.18 17.19 5.10
N PRO A 345 6.98 17.89 4.27
CA PRO A 345 6.77 19.31 3.98
C PRO A 345 5.36 19.66 3.50
N VAL A 346 4.71 18.79 2.74
CA VAL A 346 3.34 19.00 2.25
C VAL A 346 2.34 19.24 3.38
N PHE A 347 2.49 18.52 4.49
CA PHE A 347 1.64 18.64 5.67
C PHE A 347 2.16 19.68 6.66
N SER A 348 3.42 19.57 7.08
CA SER A 348 4.01 20.46 8.10
C SER A 348 4.01 21.92 7.69
N LYS A 349 4.03 22.21 6.36
CA LYS A 349 3.96 23.58 5.79
C LYS A 349 2.63 23.89 5.13
N LEU A 350 1.64 22.99 5.20
CA LEU A 350 0.33 23.12 4.57
C LEU A 350 0.42 23.53 3.10
N ILE A 351 1.16 22.76 2.30
CA ILE A 351 1.38 23.06 0.89
C ILE A 351 0.18 22.58 0.08
N GLY A 352 -0.78 23.46 -0.14
CA GLY A 352 -1.97 23.20 -0.95
C GLY A 352 -1.79 23.61 -2.42
N ARG A 353 -2.86 23.46 -3.21
CA ARG A 353 -2.89 23.74 -4.64
C ARG A 353 -3.28 25.19 -4.97
N GLY A 354 -2.63 25.73 -5.98
CA GLY A 354 -2.95 27.04 -6.54
C GLY A 354 -2.82 28.19 -5.53
N LYS A 355 -3.38 29.33 -5.89
CA LYS A 355 -3.31 30.54 -5.05
C LYS A 355 -4.10 30.43 -3.74
N THR A 356 -5.16 29.63 -3.73
CA THR A 356 -6.01 29.38 -2.56
C THR A 356 -5.43 28.39 -1.58
N ARG A 357 -4.39 27.66 -1.96
CA ARG A 357 -3.74 26.60 -1.18
C ARG A 357 -4.74 25.54 -0.69
N CYS A 358 -5.80 25.23 -1.50
CA CYS A 358 -6.73 24.15 -1.19
C CYS A 358 -6.02 22.79 -1.13
N PRO A 359 -6.50 21.83 -0.28
CA PRO A 359 -7.68 21.96 0.61
C PRO A 359 -7.39 22.61 1.96
N PHE A 360 -6.12 22.81 2.36
CA PHE A 360 -5.75 23.26 3.71
C PHE A 360 -6.32 24.63 4.09
N PHE A 361 -6.59 25.49 3.13
CA PHE A 361 -7.18 26.82 3.33
C PHE A 361 -8.54 26.97 2.64
N CYS A 362 -9.24 25.85 2.45
CA CYS A 362 -10.58 25.84 1.87
C CYS A 362 -11.58 26.54 2.82
N PRO A 363 -12.36 27.54 2.36
CA PRO A 363 -13.32 28.21 3.22
C PRO A 363 -14.49 27.33 3.68
N LEU A 364 -14.71 26.19 3.04
CA LEU A 364 -15.70 25.19 3.44
C LEU A 364 -15.24 24.36 4.63
N TYR A 365 -13.93 24.21 4.83
CA TYR A 365 -13.41 23.50 6.00
C TYR A 365 -13.41 24.42 7.22
N LYS A 366 -14.14 24.05 8.26
CA LYS A 366 -14.31 24.82 9.49
C LYS A 366 -13.52 24.27 10.68
N GLY A 367 -12.78 23.19 10.49
CA GLY A 367 -11.91 22.61 11.51
C GLY A 367 -10.58 23.35 11.64
N LYS A 368 -9.79 22.92 12.63
CA LYS A 368 -8.41 23.37 12.82
C LYS A 368 -7.46 22.34 12.18
N ILE A 369 -6.61 22.78 11.28
CA ILE A 369 -5.56 21.93 10.69
C ILE A 369 -4.26 22.22 11.43
N GLU A 370 -3.69 21.18 12.02
CA GLU A 370 -2.40 21.25 12.68
C GLU A 370 -1.67 19.91 12.52
N TYR A 371 -0.55 19.93 11.80
CA TYR A 371 0.32 18.77 11.59
C TYR A 371 1.69 19.08 12.21
N LYS A 372 2.02 18.39 13.28
CA LYS A 372 3.28 18.60 14.03
C LYS A 372 3.79 17.30 14.66
N MET A 373 5.07 17.26 14.95
CA MET A 373 5.64 16.19 15.77
C MET A 373 4.99 16.15 17.15
N GLY A 374 4.89 14.96 17.73
CA GLY A 374 4.19 14.68 18.99
C GLY A 374 2.72 14.33 18.84
N MET A 375 2.14 14.38 17.63
CA MET A 375 0.71 14.07 17.45
C MET A 375 0.40 12.58 17.38
N CYS A 376 1.36 11.74 17.00
CA CYS A 376 1.27 10.28 16.93
C CYS A 376 2.56 9.65 17.46
N PRO A 377 2.73 9.54 18.79
CA PRO A 377 3.99 9.15 19.41
C PRO A 377 4.43 7.72 19.05
N ASN A 378 3.49 6.78 18.85
CA ASN A 378 3.84 5.43 18.42
C ASN A 378 4.40 5.42 17.00
N ALA A 379 3.83 6.21 16.09
CA ALA A 379 4.33 6.34 14.71
C ALA A 379 5.71 7.00 14.66
N GLU A 380 5.98 7.98 15.52
CA GLU A 380 7.28 8.62 15.64
C GLU A 380 8.33 7.65 16.17
N LYS A 381 8.01 6.93 17.26
CA LYS A 381 8.88 5.90 17.82
C LYS A 381 9.16 4.78 16.82
N PHE A 382 8.13 4.35 16.08
CA PHE A 382 8.29 3.38 15.02
C PHE A 382 9.31 3.85 13.98
N TYR A 383 9.21 5.08 13.47
CA TYR A 383 10.15 5.61 12.49
C TYR A 383 11.59 5.67 13.01
N GLU A 384 11.78 6.02 14.28
CA GLU A 384 13.10 6.11 14.89
C GLU A 384 13.81 4.75 14.97
N THR A 385 13.04 3.68 15.19
CA THR A 385 13.60 2.37 15.54
C THR A 385 13.45 1.31 14.44
N SER A 386 12.57 1.52 13.45
CA SER A 386 12.18 0.47 12.51
C SER A 386 13.00 0.46 11.23
N PHE A 387 13.27 -0.74 10.75
CA PHE A 387 13.91 -1.00 9.47
C PHE A 387 13.26 -2.18 8.75
N ALA A 388 13.31 -2.15 7.43
CA ALA A 388 12.84 -3.23 6.59
C ALA A 388 14.01 -3.99 5.97
N LEU A 389 13.92 -5.31 5.97
CA LEU A 389 14.84 -6.19 5.26
C LEU A 389 14.25 -6.56 3.89
N PHE A 390 15.16 -6.74 2.94
CA PHE A 390 14.82 -7.15 1.59
C PHE A 390 14.10 -8.51 1.58
N ILE A 391 12.95 -8.55 0.95
CA ILE A 391 12.13 -9.76 0.76
C ILE A 391 11.38 -9.66 -0.56
N ASN A 392 11.47 -10.71 -1.39
CA ASN A 392 10.61 -10.84 -2.56
C ASN A 392 10.31 -12.32 -2.86
N HIS A 393 9.39 -12.56 -3.78
CA HIS A 393 8.93 -13.92 -4.12
C HIS A 393 9.78 -14.65 -5.16
N ALA A 394 10.89 -14.06 -5.60
CA ALA A 394 11.90 -14.72 -6.44
C ALA A 394 13.10 -15.22 -5.62
N MET A 395 13.25 -14.80 -4.34
CA MET A 395 14.33 -15.22 -3.46
C MET A 395 14.30 -16.70 -3.13
N THR A 396 15.50 -17.25 -2.99
CA THR A 396 15.76 -18.58 -2.39
C THR A 396 16.00 -18.46 -0.88
N ILE A 397 16.07 -19.61 -0.19
CA ILE A 397 16.47 -19.63 1.23
C ILE A 397 17.95 -19.25 1.39
N ASP A 398 18.80 -19.52 0.41
CA ASP A 398 20.20 -19.12 0.45
C ASP A 398 20.35 -17.60 0.35
N ASP A 399 19.54 -16.95 -0.50
CA ASP A 399 19.47 -15.48 -0.54
C ASP A 399 19.04 -14.89 0.82
N ALA A 400 18.05 -15.52 1.46
CA ALA A 400 17.60 -15.10 2.78
C ALA A 400 18.65 -15.34 3.87
N ARG A 401 19.43 -16.42 3.76
CA ARG A 401 20.53 -16.72 4.68
C ARG A 401 21.61 -15.64 4.60
N ASP A 402 22.01 -15.25 3.39
CA ASP A 402 22.97 -14.17 3.18
C ASP A 402 22.52 -12.89 3.89
N VAL A 403 21.24 -12.50 3.73
CA VAL A 403 20.66 -11.32 4.36
C VAL A 403 20.70 -11.44 5.89
N ALA A 404 20.25 -12.57 6.43
CA ALA A 404 20.23 -12.79 7.89
C ALA A 404 21.66 -12.80 8.49
N GLU A 405 22.64 -13.41 7.80
CA GLU A 405 24.04 -13.38 8.22
C GLU A 405 24.63 -11.97 8.21
N GLY A 406 24.35 -11.18 7.20
CA GLY A 406 24.78 -9.77 7.14
C GLY A 406 24.25 -8.94 8.30
N VAL A 407 22.95 -9.08 8.59
CA VAL A 407 22.31 -8.42 9.73
C VAL A 407 22.93 -8.89 11.06
N ARG A 408 23.00 -10.22 11.28
CA ARG A 408 23.56 -10.82 12.50
C ARG A 408 24.98 -10.35 12.76
N LYS A 409 25.83 -10.37 11.75
CA LYS A 409 27.24 -9.97 11.83
C LYS A 409 27.38 -8.52 12.29
N VAL A 410 26.58 -7.61 11.75
CA VAL A 410 26.64 -6.19 12.11
C VAL A 410 26.13 -5.99 13.55
N PHE A 411 24.97 -6.54 13.89
CA PHE A 411 24.39 -6.36 15.23
C PHE A 411 25.29 -6.91 16.33
N ILE A 412 25.83 -8.13 16.18
CA ILE A 412 26.74 -8.73 17.18
C ILE A 412 28.01 -7.87 17.36
N ARG A 413 28.60 -7.38 16.25
CA ARG A 413 29.78 -6.50 16.32
C ARG A 413 29.55 -5.27 17.20
N HIS A 414 28.40 -4.63 17.07
CA HIS A 414 28.08 -3.41 17.82
C HIS A 414 27.70 -3.66 19.28
N ILE A 415 27.34 -4.89 19.65
CA ILE A 415 27.10 -5.29 21.03
C ILE A 415 28.40 -5.68 21.74
N GLU A 416 29.27 -6.45 21.06
CA GLU A 416 30.55 -6.90 21.61
C GLU A 416 31.60 -5.77 21.69
N SER A 417 31.50 -4.77 20.82
CA SER A 417 32.39 -3.62 20.76
C SER A 417 31.58 -2.33 20.67
N PRO A 418 30.85 -1.93 21.73
CA PRO A 418 30.12 -0.68 21.67
C PRO A 418 31.10 0.45 21.40
N SER A 419 30.83 1.22 20.31
CA SER A 419 31.66 2.36 19.95
C SER A 419 31.83 3.30 21.13
N ARG A 420 33.10 3.60 21.47
CA ARG A 420 33.51 4.51 22.52
C ARG A 420 33.07 5.94 22.24
#